data_f45835220e7f972893c4c4db074e3a5e
#
_entry.id   f45835220e7f972893c4c4db074e3a5e
#
_cell.length_a   1.000
_cell.length_b   1.000
_cell.length_c   1.000
_cell.angle_alpha   90.00
_cell.angle_beta   90.00
_cell.angle_gamma   90.00
#
_symmetry.space_group_name_H-M   'P 1'
#
loop_
_entity.id
_entity.type
_entity.pdbx_description
1 polymer ?
#
loop_
_entity_poly.entity_id
_entity_poly.type
_entity_poly.pdbx_seq_one_letter_code
_entity_poly.pdbx_strand_id
1 'polypeptide(L)'
;MADFTNQPPVADASLYNGQPTDTGLSCPSAGLTSCTFSIHNAKDGVSVENAPDTNKQWFVLRVSYGRIAKAQALVEAQGLDGYVPLRYREIRKQGKRRIVTEPLIPSFIFVRATAAQVDALLHDSIIGSTERIALLTYYYDHTSCRQDDPDRNPPLTIREEAMNNFIRLTSIKNPHIIPITSDNIQFKLGDTVVVKEGEFKGIHGRVARIAGQQRVVVELFDGCLVATAYVPKEAMTLYNKF
;
A
#
# COMPACT_ATOMS: atom_id res chain seq x y z
N MET A 1 -54.79 -27.73 27.39
CA MET A 1 -55.90 -27.06 26.70
C MET A 1 -55.58 -25.61 26.57
N ALA A 2 -55.59 -25.14 25.37
CA ALA A 2 -55.47 -23.79 24.81
C ALA A 2 -54.17 -23.59 23.97
N ASP A 3 -54.32 -23.88 22.67
CA ASP A 3 -53.48 -23.47 21.55
C ASP A 3 -53.51 -21.93 21.43
N PHE A 4 -52.37 -21.33 21.28
CA PHE A 4 -52.24 -19.99 20.68
C PHE A 4 -51.23 -20.01 19.54
N THR A 5 -51.76 -20.29 18.37
CA THR A 5 -51.12 -19.97 17.07
C THR A 5 -51.20 -18.47 16.87
N ASN A 6 -50.05 -17.80 16.85
CA ASN A 6 -49.94 -16.37 16.48
C ASN A 6 -49.17 -16.30 15.14
N GLN A 7 -49.93 -16.15 14.07
CA GLN A 7 -49.45 -15.94 12.71
C GLN A 7 -49.55 -14.41 12.43
N PRO A 8 -48.50 -13.73 11.96
CA PRO A 8 -48.60 -12.31 11.56
C PRO A 8 -49.26 -12.20 10.17
N PRO A 9 -49.96 -11.10 9.89
CA PRO A 9 -50.76 -10.90 8.69
C PRO A 9 -49.91 -10.74 7.43
N VAL A 10 -50.38 -11.36 6.36
CA VAL A 10 -49.88 -11.25 5.00
C VAL A 10 -50.29 -9.87 4.47
N ALA A 11 -49.33 -9.02 4.13
CA ALA A 11 -49.55 -7.74 3.45
C ALA A 11 -49.67 -7.97 1.94
N ASP A 12 -50.76 -7.45 1.41
CA ASP A 12 -51.25 -7.46 0.06
C ASP A 12 -50.28 -6.84 -0.94
N ALA A 13 -49.92 -7.57 -1.99
CA ALA A 13 -49.06 -7.14 -3.06
C ALA A 13 -49.89 -6.77 -4.29
N SER A 14 -50.40 -5.56 -4.34
CA SER A 14 -50.86 -4.99 -5.61
C SER A 14 -50.82 -3.47 -5.56
N LEU A 15 -50.23 -2.90 -6.61
CA LEU A 15 -50.14 -1.50 -6.97
C LEU A 15 -48.74 -0.87 -6.74
N TYR A 16 -47.83 -1.12 -7.67
CA TYR A 16 -46.96 -0.07 -8.23
C TYR A 16 -46.43 -0.54 -9.60
N ASN A 17 -47.22 -0.25 -10.64
CA ASN A 17 -46.73 -0.17 -12.02
C ASN A 17 -46.04 1.19 -12.17
N GLY A 18 -44.73 1.24 -12.13
CA GLY A 18 -43.90 2.40 -12.46
C GLY A 18 -42.66 1.90 -13.20
N GLN A 19 -42.67 2.08 -14.53
CA GLN A 19 -41.47 1.84 -15.34
C GLN A 19 -40.32 2.71 -14.84
N PRO A 20 -39.10 2.19 -14.67
CA PRO A 20 -37.93 3.04 -14.46
C PRO A 20 -37.51 3.62 -15.81
N THR A 21 -37.60 4.92 -15.92
CA THR A 21 -36.92 5.69 -16.95
C THR A 21 -35.41 5.52 -16.77
N ASP A 22 -34.81 5.01 -17.82
CA ASP A 22 -33.39 4.85 -18.02
C ASP A 22 -32.72 6.23 -18.04
N THR A 23 -32.25 6.71 -16.89
CA THR A 23 -31.29 7.80 -16.80
C THR A 23 -29.96 7.18 -16.43
N GLY A 24 -29.17 6.92 -17.48
CA GLY A 24 -27.79 6.48 -17.40
C GLY A 24 -26.92 7.43 -16.58
N LEU A 25 -26.75 7.11 -15.32
CA LEU A 25 -25.63 7.58 -14.51
C LEU A 25 -24.61 6.45 -14.46
N SER A 26 -23.78 6.43 -15.51
CA SER A 26 -22.51 5.70 -15.47
C SER A 26 -21.68 6.29 -14.34
N CYS A 27 -21.56 5.53 -13.24
CA CYS A 27 -20.50 5.77 -12.27
C CYS A 27 -19.16 5.67 -13.01
N PRO A 28 -18.35 6.73 -13.05
CA PRO A 28 -16.98 6.58 -13.52
C PRO A 28 -16.29 5.62 -12.56
N SER A 29 -15.87 4.48 -13.06
CA SER A 29 -14.86 3.66 -12.42
C SER A 29 -13.61 4.55 -12.31
N ALA A 30 -13.43 5.17 -11.15
CA ALA A 30 -12.19 5.85 -10.82
C ALA A 30 -11.11 4.78 -10.86
N GLY A 31 -10.44 4.69 -12.00
CA GLY A 31 -9.25 3.88 -12.15
C GLY A 31 -8.26 4.38 -11.12
N LEU A 32 -7.89 3.52 -10.18
CA LEU A 32 -6.69 3.70 -9.38
C LEU A 32 -5.53 3.76 -10.37
N THR A 33 -5.22 4.97 -10.82
CA THR A 33 -4.04 5.22 -11.62
C THR A 33 -2.87 4.95 -10.69
N SER A 34 -2.06 3.96 -11.03
CA SER A 34 -0.73 3.81 -10.47
C SER A 34 -0.13 5.22 -10.45
N CYS A 35 0.25 5.72 -9.27
CA CYS A 35 1.07 6.91 -9.20
C CYS A 35 2.35 6.57 -9.94
N THR A 36 2.37 6.89 -11.21
CA THR A 36 3.59 6.95 -11.98
C THR A 36 4.43 8.01 -11.31
N PHE A 37 5.50 7.57 -10.69
CA PHE A 37 6.64 8.40 -10.41
C PHE A 37 6.91 9.17 -11.71
N SER A 38 6.57 10.46 -11.73
CA SER A 38 6.90 11.30 -12.88
C SER A 38 8.41 11.41 -12.94
N ILE A 39 9.04 10.48 -13.66
CA ILE A 39 10.37 10.69 -14.18
C ILE A 39 10.18 11.78 -15.24
N HIS A 40 10.38 13.02 -14.83
CA HIS A 40 10.48 14.13 -15.78
C HIS A 40 11.70 13.85 -16.66
N ASN A 41 11.44 13.36 -17.87
CA ASN A 41 12.43 13.36 -18.92
C ASN A 41 12.83 14.81 -19.15
N ALA A 42 14.01 15.16 -18.66
CA ALA A 42 14.67 16.42 -18.94
C ALA A 42 14.97 16.46 -20.44
N LYS A 43 14.14 17.18 -21.19
CA LYS A 43 14.51 17.84 -22.42
C LYS A 43 14.01 19.27 -22.27
N ASP A 44 14.88 20.08 -21.83
CA ASP A 44 15.19 21.47 -22.20
C ASP A 44 15.82 22.15 -21.00
N GLY A 45 17.03 22.66 -21.24
CA GLY A 45 17.91 23.19 -20.24
C GLY A 45 17.35 24.45 -19.56
N VAL A 46 17.02 24.28 -18.29
CA VAL A 46 17.14 25.32 -17.26
C VAL A 46 17.65 24.59 -16.02
N SER A 47 18.93 24.80 -15.71
CA SER A 47 19.56 24.35 -14.48
C SER A 47 18.97 25.13 -13.31
N VAL A 48 17.91 24.58 -12.71
CA VAL A 48 17.61 24.87 -11.31
C VAL A 48 18.23 23.71 -10.54
N GLU A 49 19.41 23.95 -9.98
CA GLU A 49 20.02 23.07 -8.98
C GLU A 49 19.07 23.00 -7.78
N ASN A 50 18.10 22.09 -7.83
CA ASN A 50 17.44 21.62 -6.63
C ASN A 50 18.47 20.76 -5.91
N ALA A 51 19.21 21.38 -4.98
CA ALA A 51 19.95 20.66 -3.97
C ALA A 51 19.01 19.57 -3.39
N PRO A 52 19.46 18.32 -3.26
CA PRO A 52 18.62 17.28 -2.67
C PRO A 52 18.20 17.80 -1.29
N ASP A 53 16.87 17.90 -1.11
CA ASP A 53 16.26 18.39 0.13
C ASP A 53 16.59 17.34 1.21
N THR A 54 17.76 17.49 1.83
CA THR A 54 18.42 16.50 2.69
C THR A 54 17.62 16.19 3.96
N ASN A 55 16.50 16.88 4.15
CA ASN A 55 15.66 16.75 5.34
C ASN A 55 14.34 16.00 5.11
N LYS A 56 14.07 15.52 3.88
CA LYS A 56 12.89 14.70 3.57
C LYS A 56 13.15 13.23 3.88
N GLN A 57 12.18 12.60 4.53
CA GLN A 57 12.19 11.18 4.89
C GLN A 57 10.90 10.52 4.42
N TRP A 58 10.91 9.21 4.26
CA TRP A 58 9.70 8.43 4.03
C TRP A 58 9.01 8.12 5.35
N PHE A 59 7.85 8.73 5.57
CA PHE A 59 6.98 8.44 6.71
C PHE A 59 5.95 7.38 6.36
N VAL A 60 5.65 6.51 7.31
CA VAL A 60 4.54 5.56 7.22
C VAL A 60 3.33 6.17 7.90
N LEU A 61 2.26 6.39 7.15
CA LEU A 61 1.02 6.92 7.69
C LEU A 61 -0.09 5.87 7.61
N ARG A 62 -0.81 5.73 8.71
CA ARG A 62 -1.98 4.87 8.79
C ARG A 62 -3.18 5.59 8.19
N VAL A 63 -3.90 4.89 7.31
CA VAL A 63 -5.12 5.40 6.66
C VAL A 63 -6.34 4.80 7.32
N SER A 64 -7.36 5.60 7.58
CA SER A 64 -8.66 5.11 8.04
C SER A 64 -9.24 4.13 7.01
N TYR A 65 -9.85 3.04 7.53
CA TYR A 65 -10.30 1.91 6.71
C TYR A 65 -11.08 2.32 5.46
N GLY A 66 -10.71 1.74 4.31
CA GLY A 66 -11.38 1.95 3.02
C GLY A 66 -11.19 3.33 2.38
N ARG A 67 -10.38 4.23 2.97
CA ARG A 67 -10.23 5.62 2.50
C ARG A 67 -8.91 5.94 1.82
N ILE A 68 -8.19 4.92 1.34
CA ILE A 68 -6.84 5.11 0.78
C ILE A 68 -6.82 6.06 -0.43
N ALA A 69 -7.86 6.03 -1.29
CA ALA A 69 -7.97 6.94 -2.41
C ALA A 69 -8.13 8.42 -1.97
N LYS A 70 -8.86 8.66 -0.87
CA LYS A 70 -8.99 10.01 -0.30
C LYS A 70 -7.68 10.48 0.32
N ALA A 71 -6.97 9.58 1.01
CA ALA A 71 -5.66 9.87 1.57
C ALA A 71 -4.64 10.23 0.49
N GLN A 72 -4.63 9.47 -0.60
CA GLN A 72 -3.77 9.73 -1.75
C GLN A 72 -4.07 11.09 -2.39
N ALA A 73 -5.34 11.40 -2.63
CA ALA A 73 -5.75 12.69 -3.19
C ALA A 73 -5.37 13.87 -2.28
N LEU A 74 -5.41 13.70 -0.96
CA LEU A 74 -4.99 14.72 -0.01
C LEU A 74 -3.47 14.95 -0.08
N VAL A 75 -2.66 13.88 -0.11
CA VAL A 75 -1.20 13.97 -0.24
C VAL A 75 -0.81 14.67 -1.55
N GLU A 76 -1.46 14.31 -2.65
CA GLU A 76 -1.25 14.93 -3.97
C GLU A 76 -1.65 16.42 -3.97
N ALA A 77 -2.77 16.78 -3.32
CA ALA A 77 -3.23 18.18 -3.21
C ALA A 77 -2.24 19.07 -2.43
N GLN A 78 -1.50 18.48 -1.48
CA GLN A 78 -0.45 19.16 -0.72
C GLN A 78 0.91 19.19 -1.47
N GLY A 79 0.97 18.64 -2.69
CA GLY A 79 2.20 18.60 -3.49
C GLY A 79 3.30 17.70 -2.88
N LEU A 80 2.93 16.72 -2.06
CA LEU A 80 3.85 15.79 -1.44
C LEU A 80 3.99 14.50 -2.26
N ASP A 81 5.18 13.89 -2.19
CA ASP A 81 5.42 12.59 -2.82
C ASP A 81 4.75 11.48 -2.02
N GLY A 82 3.68 10.93 -2.53
CA GLY A 82 2.94 9.82 -1.92
C GLY A 82 3.12 8.51 -2.67
N TYR A 83 3.19 7.38 -1.96
CA TYR A 83 3.25 6.05 -2.54
C TYR A 83 2.28 5.08 -1.86
N VAL A 84 1.44 4.46 -2.68
CA VAL A 84 0.56 3.36 -2.27
C VAL A 84 0.97 2.12 -3.07
N PRO A 85 1.53 1.08 -2.41
CA PRO A 85 1.89 -0.15 -3.11
C PRO A 85 0.63 -0.86 -3.61
N LEU A 86 0.65 -1.31 -4.86
CA LEU A 86 -0.45 -1.99 -5.51
C LEU A 86 -0.10 -3.47 -5.72
N ARG A 87 -1.10 -4.33 -5.62
CA ARG A 87 -1.01 -5.73 -6.05
C ARG A 87 -1.96 -6.00 -7.20
N TYR A 88 -1.56 -6.94 -8.04
CA TYR A 88 -2.33 -7.41 -9.17
C TYR A 88 -2.88 -8.78 -8.83
N ARG A 89 -4.22 -8.94 -8.86
CA ARG A 89 -4.88 -10.20 -8.56
C ARG A 89 -5.72 -10.66 -9.74
N GLU A 90 -5.53 -11.91 -10.16
CA GLU A 90 -6.39 -12.53 -11.16
C GLU A 90 -7.71 -12.96 -10.52
N ILE A 91 -8.82 -12.47 -11.04
CA ILE A 91 -10.17 -12.89 -10.66
C ILE A 91 -10.90 -13.48 -11.86
N ARG A 92 -11.79 -14.43 -11.60
CA ARG A 92 -12.75 -14.94 -12.60
C ARG A 92 -14.09 -14.25 -12.38
N LYS A 93 -14.53 -13.49 -13.39
CA LYS A 93 -15.88 -12.90 -13.40
C LYS A 93 -16.58 -13.31 -14.67
N GLN A 94 -17.76 -13.94 -14.55
CA GLN A 94 -18.54 -14.45 -15.69
C GLN A 94 -17.74 -15.37 -16.63
N GLY A 95 -16.93 -16.29 -16.07
CA GLY A 95 -16.08 -17.20 -16.83
C GLY A 95 -14.83 -16.59 -17.45
N LYS A 96 -14.66 -15.27 -17.46
CA LYS A 96 -13.50 -14.57 -18.01
C LYS A 96 -12.49 -14.22 -16.90
N ARG A 97 -11.20 -14.41 -17.19
CA ARG A 97 -10.10 -13.96 -16.31
C ARG A 97 -9.94 -12.47 -16.45
N ARG A 98 -9.83 -11.78 -15.33
CA ARG A 98 -9.53 -10.34 -15.26
C ARG A 98 -8.47 -10.08 -14.20
N ILE A 99 -7.54 -9.16 -14.49
CA ILE A 99 -6.60 -8.66 -13.51
C ILE A 99 -7.23 -7.46 -12.83
N VAL A 100 -7.30 -7.50 -11.51
CA VAL A 100 -7.78 -6.41 -10.67
C VAL A 100 -6.58 -5.85 -9.91
N THR A 101 -6.51 -4.54 -9.83
CA THR A 101 -5.50 -3.82 -9.06
C THR A 101 -6.12 -3.35 -7.75
N GLU A 102 -5.48 -3.67 -6.65
CA GLU A 102 -5.91 -3.27 -5.31
C GLU A 102 -4.69 -2.88 -4.45
N PRO A 103 -4.85 -2.05 -3.40
CA PRO A 103 -3.76 -1.75 -2.51
C PRO A 103 -3.18 -3.03 -1.90
N LEU A 104 -1.85 -3.18 -1.96
CA LEU A 104 -1.13 -4.31 -1.38
C LEU A 104 -1.28 -4.31 0.15
N ILE A 105 -1.23 -3.11 0.74
CA ILE A 105 -1.36 -2.86 2.17
C ILE A 105 -2.44 -1.78 2.35
N PRO A 106 -3.71 -2.15 2.54
CA PRO A 106 -4.84 -1.22 2.46
C PRO A 106 -4.92 -0.21 3.60
N SER A 107 -4.07 -0.36 4.62
CA SER A 107 -4.07 0.51 5.81
C SER A 107 -2.95 1.54 5.83
N PHE A 108 -2.06 1.56 4.83
CA PHE A 108 -0.89 2.44 4.83
C PHE A 108 -0.70 3.20 3.53
N ILE A 109 -0.21 4.43 3.67
CA ILE A 109 0.37 5.25 2.61
C ILE A 109 1.75 5.71 3.06
N PHE A 110 2.70 5.72 2.14
CA PHE A 110 4.06 6.19 2.37
C PHE A 110 4.19 7.61 1.81
N VAL A 111 4.71 8.53 2.61
CA VAL A 111 4.84 9.94 2.21
C VAL A 111 6.27 10.42 2.42
N ARG A 112 6.87 10.95 1.37
CA ARG A 112 8.21 11.54 1.42
C ARG A 112 8.11 13.04 1.69
N ALA A 113 8.43 13.43 2.89
CA ALA A 113 8.25 14.82 3.36
C ALA A 113 9.19 15.14 4.53
N THR A 114 9.20 16.39 4.96
CA THR A 114 9.74 16.80 6.27
C THR A 114 8.72 16.52 7.37
N ALA A 115 9.15 16.42 8.63
CA ALA A 115 8.25 16.23 9.77
C ALA A 115 7.18 17.34 9.84
N ALA A 116 7.55 18.59 9.63
CA ALA A 116 6.63 19.73 9.64
C ALA A 116 5.55 19.63 8.53
N GLN A 117 5.93 19.15 7.34
CA GLN A 117 4.97 18.92 6.25
C GLN A 117 3.99 17.78 6.59
N VAL A 118 4.48 16.72 7.25
CA VAL A 118 3.60 15.62 7.68
C VAL A 118 2.64 16.09 8.77
N ASP A 119 3.11 16.89 9.74
CA ASP A 119 2.25 17.44 10.79
C ASP A 119 1.13 18.31 10.19
N ALA A 120 1.45 19.17 9.22
CA ALA A 120 0.46 19.96 8.48
C ALA A 120 -0.54 19.06 7.73
N LEU A 121 -0.06 18.03 7.02
CA LEU A 121 -0.89 17.06 6.32
C LEU A 121 -1.85 16.33 7.27
N LEU A 122 -1.38 15.91 8.44
CA LEU A 122 -2.21 15.24 9.45
C LEU A 122 -3.28 16.17 10.00
N HIS A 123 -2.94 17.44 10.25
CA HIS A 123 -3.90 18.45 10.69
C HIS A 123 -5.02 18.62 9.63
N ASP A 124 -4.67 18.74 8.36
CA ASP A 124 -5.62 18.92 7.25
C ASP A 124 -6.40 17.62 6.96
N SER A 125 -5.93 16.48 7.45
CA SER A 125 -6.59 15.19 7.29
C SER A 125 -7.79 14.98 8.19
N ILE A 126 -8.07 15.91 9.13
CA ILE A 126 -9.19 15.82 10.07
C ILE A 126 -10.50 16.13 9.35
N ILE A 127 -11.38 15.15 9.24
CA ILE A 127 -12.67 15.25 8.57
C ILE A 127 -13.79 15.37 9.62
N GLY A 128 -14.68 16.29 9.40
CA GLY A 128 -15.89 16.47 10.19
C GLY A 128 -15.79 17.60 11.22
N SER A 129 -16.91 18.27 11.44
CA SER A 129 -17.03 19.39 12.39
C SER A 129 -17.41 18.96 13.80
N THR A 130 -18.18 17.88 13.93
CA THR A 130 -18.72 17.39 15.21
C THR A 130 -17.96 16.18 15.73
N GLU A 131 -17.68 15.20 14.86
CA GLU A 131 -16.81 14.07 15.15
C GLU A 131 -15.55 14.20 14.28
N ARG A 132 -14.45 14.61 14.91
CA ARG A 132 -13.15 14.73 14.25
C ARG A 132 -12.58 13.36 13.99
N ILE A 133 -12.78 12.84 12.79
CA ILE A 133 -12.18 11.57 12.34
C ILE A 133 -10.92 11.89 11.55
N ALA A 134 -9.77 11.49 12.08
CA ALA A 134 -8.52 11.59 11.34
C ALA A 134 -8.52 10.62 10.16
N LEU A 135 -8.32 11.14 8.95
CA LEU A 135 -8.12 10.33 7.75
C LEU A 135 -6.75 9.66 7.77
N LEU A 136 -5.74 10.40 8.23
CA LEU A 136 -4.34 9.97 8.35
C LEU A 136 -3.88 10.11 9.81
N THR A 137 -3.06 9.17 10.25
CA THR A 137 -2.35 9.21 11.54
C THR A 137 -0.95 8.68 11.37
N TYR A 138 -0.02 9.09 12.23
CA TYR A 138 1.30 8.47 12.28
C TYR A 138 1.19 6.97 12.59
N TYR A 139 2.02 6.19 11.93
CA TYR A 139 2.39 4.86 12.41
C TYR A 139 3.72 4.97 13.16
N TYR A 140 3.78 4.41 14.37
CA TYR A 140 4.91 4.58 15.26
C TYR A 140 5.83 3.37 15.21
N ASP A 141 7.12 3.62 15.41
CA ASP A 141 8.12 2.56 15.53
C ASP A 141 8.05 1.93 16.93
N HIS A 142 7.57 0.70 17.02
CA HIS A 142 7.46 -0.02 18.28
C HIS A 142 8.78 -0.65 18.74
N THR A 143 9.84 -0.54 17.95
CA THR A 143 11.17 -1.12 18.25
C THR A 143 12.13 -0.11 18.87
N SER A 144 11.80 1.18 18.80
CA SER A 144 12.62 2.27 19.34
C SER A 144 11.82 3.23 20.20
N CYS A 145 12.50 3.90 21.14
CA CYS A 145 11.92 4.97 21.95
C CYS A 145 12.49 6.32 21.49
N ARG A 146 11.76 7.41 21.74
CA ARG A 146 12.25 8.75 21.48
C ARG A 146 13.36 9.12 22.49
N GLN A 147 14.34 9.89 22.01
CA GLN A 147 15.43 10.34 22.87
C GLN A 147 14.99 11.41 23.89
N ASP A 148 14.01 12.23 23.49
CA ASP A 148 13.42 13.32 24.29
C ASP A 148 12.29 12.86 25.21
N ASP A 149 11.65 11.72 24.90
CA ASP A 149 10.55 11.16 25.69
C ASP A 149 10.58 9.62 25.57
N PRO A 150 11.23 8.93 26.54
CA PRO A 150 11.39 7.46 26.49
C PRO A 150 10.05 6.69 26.53
N ASP A 151 8.97 7.32 27.00
CA ASP A 151 7.64 6.69 27.08
C ASP A 151 6.87 6.79 25.75
N ARG A 152 7.43 7.45 24.75
CA ARG A 152 6.81 7.61 23.43
C ARG A 152 7.67 7.05 22.31
N ASN A 153 7.03 6.27 21.46
CA ASN A 153 7.64 5.80 20.23
C ASN A 153 7.72 6.94 19.19
N PRO A 154 8.81 7.02 18.41
CA PRO A 154 8.91 7.97 17.31
C PRO A 154 8.00 7.56 16.14
N PRO A 155 7.57 8.51 15.28
CA PRO A 155 6.97 8.19 14.00
C PRO A 155 7.91 7.27 13.19
N LEU A 156 7.33 6.22 12.58
CA LEU A 156 8.11 5.29 11.78
C LEU A 156 8.54 5.96 10.47
N THR A 157 9.86 5.97 10.25
CA THR A 157 10.47 6.43 9.00
C THR A 157 11.23 5.32 8.31
N ILE A 158 11.24 5.34 6.99
CA ILE A 158 11.91 4.32 6.15
C ILE A 158 13.08 4.98 5.43
N ARG A 159 14.22 4.31 5.45
CA ARG A 159 15.40 4.76 4.70
C ARG A 159 15.14 4.74 3.20
N GLU A 160 15.66 5.73 2.49
CA GLU A 160 15.48 5.91 1.04
C GLU A 160 15.81 4.64 0.24
N GLU A 161 16.93 3.98 0.58
CA GLU A 161 17.37 2.76 -0.10
C GLU A 161 16.36 1.61 0.06
N ALA A 162 15.83 1.40 1.27
CA ALA A 162 14.85 0.37 1.54
C ALA A 162 13.52 0.65 0.83
N MET A 163 13.10 1.92 0.84
CA MET A 163 11.88 2.32 0.15
C MET A 163 12.01 2.18 -1.36
N ASN A 164 13.13 2.55 -1.95
CA ASN A 164 13.40 2.40 -3.38
C ASN A 164 13.38 0.92 -3.82
N ASN A 165 13.96 0.03 -3.01
CA ASN A 165 13.90 -1.42 -3.26
C ASN A 165 12.46 -1.95 -3.19
N PHE A 166 11.69 -1.48 -2.22
CA PHE A 166 10.28 -1.84 -2.06
C PHE A 166 9.40 -1.31 -3.20
N ILE A 167 9.56 -0.04 -3.60
CA ILE A 167 8.87 0.56 -4.74
C ILE A 167 9.18 -0.22 -6.02
N ARG A 168 10.46 -0.54 -6.25
CA ARG A 168 10.88 -1.35 -7.42
C ARG A 168 10.16 -2.69 -7.45
N LEU A 169 10.08 -3.40 -6.33
CA LEU A 169 9.37 -4.68 -6.24
C LEU A 169 7.87 -4.52 -6.51
N THR A 170 7.21 -3.59 -5.82
CA THR A 170 5.76 -3.45 -5.86
C THR A 170 5.22 -2.74 -7.12
N SER A 171 6.12 -2.14 -7.92
CA SER A 171 5.79 -1.59 -9.24
C SER A 171 5.74 -2.65 -10.34
N ILE A 172 6.24 -3.86 -10.09
CA ILE A 172 6.19 -4.97 -11.05
C ILE A 172 4.76 -5.51 -11.13
N LYS A 173 4.21 -5.57 -12.35
CA LYS A 173 2.84 -6.04 -12.61
C LYS A 173 2.74 -7.57 -12.61
N ASN A 174 3.09 -8.22 -11.49
CA ASN A 174 3.08 -9.66 -11.35
C ASN A 174 2.08 -10.09 -10.26
N PRO A 175 1.06 -10.93 -10.57
CA PRO A 175 0.04 -11.36 -9.60
C PRO A 175 0.59 -12.30 -8.52
N HIS A 176 1.81 -12.79 -8.66
CA HIS A 176 2.46 -13.66 -7.68
C HIS A 176 3.28 -12.90 -6.62
N ILE A 177 3.35 -11.57 -6.71
CA ILE A 177 3.87 -10.73 -5.64
C ILE A 177 2.78 -10.65 -4.57
N ILE A 178 3.11 -11.11 -3.36
CA ILE A 178 2.13 -11.25 -2.28
C ILE A 178 2.65 -10.62 -0.98
N PRO A 179 1.77 -9.96 -0.21
CA PRO A 179 2.09 -9.63 1.18
C PRO A 179 2.11 -10.92 1.99
N ILE A 180 3.00 -10.99 2.97
CA ILE A 180 3.16 -12.15 3.84
C ILE A 180 3.25 -11.70 5.30
N THR A 181 2.81 -12.57 6.19
CA THR A 181 2.97 -12.43 7.64
C THR A 181 4.16 -13.25 8.10
N SER A 182 4.87 -12.76 9.11
CA SER A 182 6.07 -13.41 9.69
C SER A 182 5.82 -14.85 10.14
N ASP A 183 4.59 -15.18 10.57
CA ASP A 183 4.24 -16.49 11.12
C ASP A 183 4.34 -17.65 10.10
N ASN A 184 4.29 -17.34 8.81
CA ASN A 184 4.25 -18.33 7.73
C ASN A 184 5.58 -18.46 6.97
N ILE A 185 6.68 -17.88 7.50
CA ILE A 185 7.95 -17.83 6.78
C ILE A 185 8.99 -18.66 7.50
N GLN A 186 9.51 -19.68 6.82
CA GLN A 186 10.77 -20.30 7.18
C GLN A 186 11.90 -19.62 6.41
N PHE A 187 12.53 -18.61 7.01
CA PHE A 187 13.78 -18.09 6.46
C PHE A 187 14.86 -19.14 6.57
N LYS A 188 15.58 -19.40 5.49
CA LYS A 188 16.92 -19.96 5.62
C LYS A 188 17.77 -18.88 6.27
N LEU A 189 18.29 -19.19 7.45
CA LEU A 189 19.12 -18.30 8.23
C LEU A 189 20.18 -17.61 7.36
N GLY A 190 20.10 -16.27 7.30
CA GLY A 190 21.22 -15.38 7.07
C GLY A 190 21.40 -14.76 5.70
N ASP A 191 20.89 -15.35 4.62
CA ASP A 191 21.35 -14.91 3.30
C ASP A 191 20.45 -13.79 2.74
N THR A 192 20.95 -12.55 2.82
CA THR A 192 20.48 -11.47 1.96
C THR A 192 21.06 -11.67 0.57
N VAL A 193 20.20 -11.64 -0.43
CA VAL A 193 20.57 -11.82 -1.84
C VAL A 193 20.14 -10.65 -2.69
N VAL A 194 20.78 -10.49 -3.84
CA VAL A 194 20.31 -9.64 -4.92
C VAL A 194 19.96 -10.48 -6.14
N VAL A 195 18.86 -10.19 -6.76
CA VAL A 195 18.44 -10.84 -8.02
C VAL A 195 19.19 -10.21 -9.19
N LYS A 196 19.93 -11.01 -9.95
CA LYS A 196 20.76 -10.56 -11.09
C LYS A 196 20.01 -10.48 -12.39
N GLU A 197 19.02 -11.35 -12.58
CA GLU A 197 18.36 -11.58 -13.86
C GLU A 197 16.85 -11.70 -13.72
N GLY A 198 16.15 -11.54 -14.84
CA GLY A 198 14.69 -11.68 -14.91
C GLY A 198 13.93 -10.44 -14.47
N GLU A 199 12.64 -10.62 -14.26
CA GLU A 199 11.68 -9.56 -13.91
C GLU A 199 12.04 -8.83 -12.61
N PHE A 200 12.64 -9.53 -11.64
CA PHE A 200 13.01 -9.01 -10.32
C PHE A 200 14.47 -8.51 -10.25
N LYS A 201 15.13 -8.29 -11.38
CA LYS A 201 16.52 -7.83 -11.42
C LYS A 201 16.74 -6.58 -10.55
N GLY A 202 17.74 -6.66 -9.69
CA GLY A 202 18.14 -5.58 -8.77
C GLY A 202 17.33 -5.50 -7.48
N ILE A 203 16.33 -6.38 -7.28
CA ILE A 203 15.65 -6.53 -6.00
C ILE A 203 16.58 -7.27 -5.04
N HIS A 204 16.73 -6.75 -3.84
CA HIS A 204 17.47 -7.40 -2.76
C HIS A 204 16.55 -7.68 -1.57
N GLY A 205 16.83 -8.79 -0.89
CA GLY A 205 16.03 -9.24 0.23
C GLY A 205 16.50 -10.59 0.76
N ARG A 206 15.74 -11.19 1.66
CA ARG A 206 16.06 -12.50 2.25
C ARG A 206 15.40 -13.63 1.46
N VAL A 207 16.13 -14.73 1.27
CA VAL A 207 15.56 -15.93 0.63
C VAL A 207 14.67 -16.66 1.62
N ALA A 208 13.44 -16.96 1.20
CA ALA A 208 12.48 -17.75 1.94
C ALA A 208 11.80 -18.81 1.06
N ARG A 209 11.36 -19.90 1.68
CA ARG A 209 10.52 -20.88 1.01
C ARG A 209 9.06 -20.67 1.42
N ILE A 210 8.23 -20.31 0.47
CA ILE A 210 6.80 -20.02 0.67
C ILE A 210 5.99 -20.93 -0.26
N ALA A 211 5.08 -21.71 0.28
CA ALA A 211 4.26 -22.68 -0.47
C ALA A 211 5.15 -23.63 -1.35
N GLY A 212 6.28 -24.09 -0.82
CA GLY A 212 7.21 -24.96 -1.54
C GLY A 212 8.11 -24.26 -2.55
N GLN A 213 7.89 -23.00 -2.86
CA GLN A 213 8.65 -22.21 -3.84
C GLN A 213 9.68 -21.30 -3.16
N GLN A 214 10.84 -21.17 -3.80
CA GLN A 214 11.88 -20.24 -3.38
C GLN A 214 11.51 -18.82 -3.87
N ARG A 215 11.52 -17.87 -2.94
CA ARG A 215 11.16 -16.48 -3.18
C ARG A 215 12.13 -15.55 -2.48
N VAL A 216 12.23 -14.30 -2.96
CA VAL A 216 12.95 -13.25 -2.24
C VAL A 216 11.92 -12.43 -1.48
N VAL A 217 12.16 -12.24 -0.20
CA VAL A 217 11.29 -11.46 0.71
C VAL A 217 11.95 -10.13 1.00
N VAL A 218 11.25 -9.08 0.71
CA VAL A 218 11.62 -7.71 1.06
C VAL A 218 10.85 -7.32 2.31
N GLU A 219 11.57 -6.99 3.34
CA GLU A 219 11.04 -6.45 4.59
C GLU A 219 11.27 -4.94 4.59
N LEU A 220 10.20 -4.18 4.79
CA LEU A 220 10.27 -2.72 4.83
C LEU A 220 10.34 -2.23 6.28
N PHE A 221 9.50 -2.77 7.13
CA PHE A 221 9.50 -2.58 8.59
C PHE A 221 8.81 -3.79 9.23
N ASP A 222 8.84 -3.90 10.55
CA ASP A 222 8.28 -5.05 11.27
C ASP A 222 6.79 -5.25 10.93
N GLY A 223 6.48 -6.47 10.46
CA GLY A 223 5.14 -6.83 9.97
C GLY A 223 4.80 -6.40 8.53
N CYS A 224 5.68 -5.66 7.85
CA CYS A 224 5.51 -5.32 6.43
C CYS A 224 6.49 -6.10 5.54
N LEU A 225 6.07 -7.29 5.16
CA LEU A 225 6.85 -8.24 4.36
C LEU A 225 6.15 -8.48 3.01
N VAL A 226 6.92 -8.42 1.92
CA VAL A 226 6.43 -8.72 0.57
C VAL A 226 7.35 -9.73 -0.10
N ALA A 227 6.77 -10.78 -0.65
CA ALA A 227 7.50 -11.81 -1.40
C ALA A 227 7.35 -11.60 -2.90
N THR A 228 8.46 -11.82 -3.63
CA THR A 228 8.48 -11.95 -5.09
C THR A 228 7.67 -13.17 -5.53
N ALA A 229 7.52 -13.37 -6.85
CA ALA A 229 7.24 -14.69 -7.42
C ALA A 229 8.44 -15.63 -7.20
N TYR A 230 8.37 -16.84 -7.77
CA TYR A 230 9.50 -17.78 -7.77
C TYR A 230 10.74 -17.14 -8.41
N VAL A 231 11.88 -17.25 -7.74
CA VAL A 231 13.19 -16.83 -8.25
C VAL A 231 14.14 -18.03 -8.19
N PRO A 232 14.71 -18.49 -9.33
CA PRO A 232 15.67 -19.60 -9.34
C PRO A 232 16.97 -19.20 -8.64
N LYS A 233 17.70 -20.18 -8.08
CA LYS A 233 18.94 -19.95 -7.34
C LYS A 233 20.02 -19.29 -8.19
N GLU A 234 20.08 -19.67 -9.45
CA GLU A 234 21.06 -19.19 -10.43
C GLU A 234 20.92 -17.71 -10.71
N ALA A 235 19.69 -17.19 -10.58
CA ALA A 235 19.39 -15.77 -10.75
C ALA A 235 19.71 -14.91 -9.52
N MET A 236 20.23 -15.49 -8.42
CA MET A 236 20.52 -14.79 -7.17
C MET A 236 22.02 -14.82 -6.84
N THR A 237 22.49 -13.78 -6.18
CA THR A 237 23.83 -13.69 -5.59
C THR A 237 23.74 -13.14 -4.18
N LEU A 238 24.67 -13.55 -3.33
CA LEU A 238 24.80 -12.99 -1.98
C LEU A 238 24.98 -11.46 -2.06
N TYR A 239 24.20 -10.76 -1.27
CA TYR A 239 24.30 -9.31 -1.12
C TYR A 239 25.22 -8.99 0.06
N ASN A 240 26.48 -8.65 -0.25
CA ASN A 240 27.42 -8.16 0.76
C ASN A 240 27.25 -6.63 0.82
N LYS A 241 26.69 -6.14 1.91
CA LYS A 241 26.67 -4.71 2.21
C LYS A 241 28.08 -4.36 2.72
N PHE A 242 28.89 -3.74 1.87
CA PHE A 242 30.17 -3.12 2.28
C PHE A 242 29.91 -1.89 3.13
#